data_0e28f96e358267895f72017a96ef08ee
#
_entry.id   0e28f96e358267895f72017a96ef08ee
#
_cell.length_a   1.000
_cell.length_b   1.000
_cell.length_c   1.000
_cell.angle_alpha   90.00
_cell.angle_beta   90.00
_cell.angle_gamma   90.00
#
_symmetry.space_group_name_H-M   'P 1'
#
loop_
_entity.id
_entity.type
_entity.pdbx_description
1 polymer ?
#
loop_
_entity_poly.entity_id
_entity_poly.type
_entity_poly.pdbx_seq_one_letter_code
_entity_poly.pdbx_strand_id
1 'polypeptide(L)'
;MPLILKSWPVFVYAIIISVESIFIEFLTNFLHLSPVLLSAISITLGGLLLLLVKYFIIDNKHMTKRKATIFSISKMNLLYASLALAVGVSTWYDSVSRIGASKEVLLAGPLEVVLIVLLARMFLKERLDTIQIAGVIIAITGFFIAVLSDVNSIERVVKTSSEPIITFGDIEAIVSAFGFALGVLFLTKLVSKHSSIEVAGASLLLSGILRGVFLLFSFQDLAISSQLSPAQAPRTIIILILFSLLPFVGALSYSVGLSRIGRLLREQ
;
A
#
# COMPACT_ATOMS: atom_id res chain seq x y z
N MET A 1 -24.08 -16.91 7.83
CA MET A 1 -23.33 -15.86 8.56
C MET A 1 -23.12 -14.70 7.61
N PRO A 2 -23.56 -13.47 7.91
CA PRO A 2 -23.55 -12.36 6.96
C PRO A 2 -22.13 -12.09 6.44
N LEU A 3 -22.02 -11.70 5.17
CA LEU A 3 -20.76 -11.46 4.45
C LEU A 3 -19.85 -10.46 5.19
N ILE A 4 -20.47 -9.48 5.86
CA ILE A 4 -19.80 -8.46 6.68
C ILE A 4 -18.96 -9.05 7.80
N LEU A 5 -19.46 -10.10 8.50
CA LEU A 5 -18.70 -10.74 9.57
C LEU A 5 -17.49 -11.54 9.07
N LYS A 6 -17.46 -11.90 7.78
CA LYS A 6 -16.33 -12.63 7.18
C LYS A 6 -15.28 -11.70 6.58
N SER A 7 -15.65 -10.44 6.29
CA SER A 7 -14.75 -9.40 5.72
C SER A 7 -14.05 -8.52 6.76
N TRP A 8 -14.25 -8.76 8.09
CA TRP A 8 -13.62 -7.95 9.13
C TRP A 8 -12.09 -7.75 8.98
N PRO A 9 -11.29 -8.71 8.41
CA PRO A 9 -9.86 -8.46 8.26
C PRO A 9 -9.56 -7.34 7.25
N VAL A 10 -10.46 -7.10 6.28
CA VAL A 10 -10.32 -5.98 5.34
C VAL A 10 -10.56 -4.64 6.04
N PHE A 11 -11.50 -4.58 7.00
CA PHE A 11 -11.69 -3.38 7.84
C PHE A 11 -10.47 -3.12 8.73
N VAL A 12 -9.88 -4.18 9.30
CA VAL A 12 -8.63 -4.06 10.08
C VAL A 12 -7.51 -3.52 9.19
N TYR A 13 -7.39 -4.01 7.96
CA TYR A 13 -6.43 -3.48 6.99
C TYR A 13 -6.64 -1.98 6.74
N ALA A 14 -7.88 -1.54 6.51
CA ALA A 14 -8.18 -0.11 6.28
C ALA A 14 -7.79 0.76 7.49
N ILE A 15 -8.05 0.30 8.72
CA ILE A 15 -7.64 1.00 9.94
C ILE A 15 -6.11 1.09 10.01
N ILE A 16 -5.40 -0.01 9.73
CA ILE A 16 -3.93 -0.05 9.79
C ILE A 16 -3.32 0.89 8.76
N ILE A 17 -3.81 0.92 7.53
CA ILE A 17 -3.33 1.85 6.48
C ILE A 17 -3.55 3.30 6.91
N SER A 18 -4.71 3.63 7.50
CA SER A 18 -4.97 4.97 8.01
C SER A 18 -4.01 5.38 9.13
N VAL A 19 -3.73 4.46 10.05
CA VAL A 19 -2.74 4.68 11.12
C VAL A 19 -1.33 4.81 10.53
N GLU A 20 -0.99 3.99 9.56
CA GLU A 20 0.30 4.04 8.85
C GLU A 20 0.50 5.41 8.19
N SER A 21 -0.51 5.95 7.49
CA SER A 21 -0.43 7.29 6.87
C SER A 21 -0.14 8.39 7.89
N ILE A 22 -0.81 8.37 9.07
CA ILE A 22 -0.56 9.32 10.14
C ILE A 22 0.89 9.22 10.67
N PHE A 23 1.38 7.98 10.83
CA PHE A 23 2.76 7.76 11.26
C PHE A 23 3.78 8.19 10.19
N ILE A 24 3.51 7.98 8.90
CA ILE A 24 4.35 8.49 7.81
C ILE A 24 4.48 10.01 7.93
N GLU A 25 3.35 10.72 8.03
CA GLU A 25 3.35 12.17 8.18
C GLU A 25 4.15 12.62 9.40
N PHE A 26 3.96 11.97 10.54
CA PHE A 26 4.70 12.27 11.75
C PHE A 26 6.21 12.01 11.61
N LEU A 27 6.61 10.87 11.07
CA LEU A 27 8.01 10.48 10.96
C LEU A 27 8.77 11.34 9.94
N THR A 28 8.11 11.73 8.86
CA THR A 28 8.73 12.58 7.82
C THR A 28 8.78 14.04 8.23
N ASN A 29 7.73 14.60 8.80
CA ASN A 29 7.63 16.03 9.10
C ASN A 29 8.27 16.41 10.44
N PHE A 30 8.18 15.54 11.47
CA PHE A 30 8.74 15.85 12.79
C PHE A 30 10.12 15.22 13.03
N LEU A 31 10.38 14.03 12.50
CA LEU A 31 11.70 13.39 12.64
C LEU A 31 12.58 13.57 11.41
N HIS A 32 12.07 14.26 10.38
CA HIS A 32 12.78 14.55 9.13
C HIS A 32 13.37 13.30 8.47
N LEU A 33 12.70 12.16 8.59
CA LEU A 33 13.11 10.93 7.92
C LEU A 33 12.74 11.01 6.44
N SER A 34 13.66 10.59 5.57
CA SER A 34 13.36 10.50 4.14
C SER A 34 12.21 9.51 3.91
N PRO A 35 11.13 9.92 3.19
CA PRO A 35 10.02 9.03 2.85
C PRO A 35 10.47 7.79 2.09
N VAL A 36 11.47 7.92 1.20
CA VAL A 36 12.05 6.81 0.43
C VAL A 36 12.74 5.82 1.35
N LEU A 37 13.56 6.30 2.31
CA LEU A 37 14.23 5.45 3.30
C LEU A 37 13.22 4.73 4.19
N LEU A 38 12.26 5.49 4.73
CA LEU A 38 11.21 4.97 5.61
C LEU A 38 10.44 3.83 4.94
N SER A 39 10.01 4.04 3.71
CA SER A 39 9.26 3.06 2.94
C SER A 39 10.10 1.87 2.49
N ALA A 40 11.36 2.07 2.06
CA ALA A 40 12.24 0.97 1.67
C ALA A 40 12.47 0.01 2.84
N ILE A 41 12.74 0.53 4.05
CA ILE A 41 12.98 -0.29 5.24
C ILE A 41 11.69 -0.95 5.72
N SER A 42 10.60 -0.18 5.91
CA SER A 42 9.37 -0.69 6.49
C SER A 42 8.73 -1.77 5.63
N ILE A 43 8.67 -1.57 4.31
CA ILE A 43 8.09 -2.53 3.38
C ILE A 43 8.96 -3.79 3.23
N THR A 44 10.29 -3.63 3.20
CA THR A 44 11.22 -4.78 3.17
C THR A 44 11.06 -5.64 4.42
N LEU A 45 11.11 -5.02 5.60
CA LEU A 45 10.95 -5.74 6.87
C LEU A 45 9.54 -6.32 7.01
N GLY A 46 8.50 -5.58 6.63
CA GLY A 46 7.12 -6.07 6.64
C GLY A 46 6.94 -7.30 5.76
N GLY A 47 7.48 -7.28 4.55
CA GLY A 47 7.48 -8.43 3.62
C GLY A 47 8.26 -9.62 4.16
N LEU A 48 9.44 -9.38 4.74
CA LEU A 48 10.27 -10.42 5.37
C LEU A 48 9.54 -11.08 6.55
N LEU A 49 8.96 -10.29 7.46
CA LEU A 49 8.20 -10.79 8.60
C LEU A 49 7.01 -11.64 8.14
N LEU A 50 6.33 -11.24 7.08
CA LEU A 50 5.20 -11.99 6.54
C LEU A 50 5.61 -13.36 6.01
N LEU A 51 6.75 -13.44 5.31
CA LEU A 51 7.33 -14.70 4.85
C LEU A 51 7.80 -15.59 6.01
N LEU A 52 8.41 -14.99 7.04
CA LEU A 52 8.83 -15.73 8.24
C LEU A 52 7.63 -16.31 8.98
N VAL A 53 6.56 -15.54 9.18
CA VAL A 53 5.31 -16.03 9.81
C VAL A 53 4.71 -17.18 9.00
N LYS A 54 4.67 -17.06 7.68
CA LYS A 54 4.21 -18.15 6.83
C LYS A 54 5.06 -19.40 7.04
N TYR A 55 6.36 -19.28 6.92
CA TYR A 55 7.28 -20.41 6.97
C TYR A 55 7.29 -21.08 8.34
N PHE A 56 7.43 -20.32 9.44
CA PHE A 56 7.60 -20.88 10.79
C PHE A 56 6.30 -21.24 11.49
N ILE A 57 5.21 -20.53 11.23
CA ILE A 57 3.96 -20.71 11.98
C ILE A 57 2.93 -21.50 11.18
N ILE A 58 2.78 -21.22 9.90
CA ILE A 58 1.70 -21.79 9.09
C ILE A 58 2.11 -23.13 8.50
N ASP A 59 3.29 -23.19 7.88
CA ASP A 59 3.75 -24.40 7.19
C ASP A 59 4.18 -25.50 8.16
N ASN A 60 4.73 -25.16 9.35
CA ASN A 60 5.05 -26.15 10.39
C ASN A 60 3.81 -26.82 11.02
N LYS A 61 2.66 -26.15 11.04
CA LYS A 61 1.41 -26.75 11.56
C LYS A 61 0.74 -27.69 10.59
N HIS A 62 1.05 -27.60 9.31
CA HIS A 62 0.46 -28.42 8.25
C HIS A 62 1.56 -29.18 7.50
N MET A 63 2.25 -30.12 8.18
CA MET A 63 3.25 -31.01 7.57
C MET A 63 2.64 -31.97 6.50
N THR A 64 1.75 -31.51 5.65
CA THR A 64 1.18 -32.25 4.54
C THR A 64 1.41 -31.55 3.21
N LYS A 65 2.47 -31.99 2.53
CA LYS A 65 2.60 -32.15 1.06
C LYS A 65 2.30 -30.99 0.12
N ARG A 66 2.51 -29.72 0.48
CA ARG A 66 2.62 -28.66 -0.56
C ARG A 66 3.79 -27.73 -0.28
N LYS A 67 5.00 -28.21 -0.60
CA LYS A 67 6.12 -27.32 -0.89
C LYS A 67 5.84 -26.56 -2.19
N ALA A 68 4.86 -25.68 -2.18
CA ALA A 68 4.79 -24.62 -3.18
C ALA A 68 5.88 -23.60 -2.82
N THR A 69 7.06 -23.82 -3.33
CA THR A 69 8.23 -22.98 -3.09
C THR A 69 7.99 -21.65 -3.79
N ILE A 70 8.46 -20.53 -3.19
CA ILE A 70 8.52 -19.18 -3.80
C ILE A 70 9.04 -19.23 -5.25
N PHE A 71 9.88 -20.21 -5.58
CA PHE A 71 10.40 -20.51 -6.92
C PHE A 71 9.35 -20.96 -7.95
N SER A 72 8.14 -21.35 -7.55
CA SER A 72 7.05 -21.73 -8.46
C SER A 72 6.16 -20.56 -8.86
N ILE A 73 6.30 -19.40 -8.21
CA ILE A 73 5.57 -18.18 -8.55
C ILE A 73 6.03 -17.68 -9.92
N SER A 74 5.08 -17.30 -10.77
CA SER A 74 5.41 -16.68 -12.06
C SER A 74 6.27 -15.43 -11.84
N LYS A 75 7.58 -15.54 -12.14
CA LYS A 75 8.58 -14.50 -11.89
C LYS A 75 8.21 -13.18 -12.54
N MET A 76 7.67 -13.20 -13.76
CA MET A 76 7.27 -12.00 -14.48
C MET A 76 6.08 -11.29 -13.82
N ASN A 77 5.02 -12.02 -13.44
CA ASN A 77 3.87 -11.41 -12.77
C ASN A 77 4.24 -10.89 -11.38
N LEU A 78 5.12 -11.59 -10.65
CA LEU A 78 5.63 -11.11 -9.36
C LEU A 78 6.46 -9.83 -9.54
N LEU A 79 7.32 -9.79 -10.56
CA LEU A 79 8.12 -8.59 -10.87
C LEU A 79 7.21 -7.40 -11.21
N TYR A 80 6.21 -7.58 -12.09
CA TYR A 80 5.28 -6.50 -12.42
C TYR A 80 4.45 -6.03 -11.22
N ALA A 81 3.97 -6.97 -10.39
CA ALA A 81 3.28 -6.62 -9.15
C ALA A 81 4.20 -5.82 -8.21
N SER A 82 5.43 -6.26 -8.03
CA SER A 82 6.39 -5.60 -7.14
C SER A 82 6.85 -4.24 -7.65
N LEU A 83 7.03 -4.08 -8.97
CA LEU A 83 7.34 -2.79 -9.58
C LEU A 83 6.18 -1.81 -9.41
N ALA A 84 4.95 -2.25 -9.70
CA ALA A 84 3.76 -1.42 -9.53
C ALA A 84 3.59 -0.99 -8.07
N LEU A 85 3.75 -1.93 -7.12
CA LEU A 85 3.73 -1.62 -5.69
C LEU A 85 4.90 -0.72 -5.27
N ALA A 86 6.10 -0.91 -5.82
CA ALA A 86 7.23 -0.05 -5.51
C ALA A 86 6.95 1.40 -5.90
N VAL A 87 6.39 1.63 -7.08
CA VAL A 87 5.95 2.96 -7.52
C VAL A 87 4.82 3.47 -6.63
N GLY A 88 3.76 2.69 -6.44
CA GLY A 88 2.60 3.09 -5.64
C GLY A 88 2.97 3.49 -4.22
N VAL A 89 3.74 2.64 -3.52
CA VAL A 89 4.18 2.94 -2.15
C VAL A 89 5.17 4.11 -2.10
N SER A 90 6.08 4.27 -3.10
CA SER A 90 7.01 5.40 -3.13
C SER A 90 6.25 6.71 -3.17
N THR A 91 5.39 6.84 -4.18
CA THR A 91 4.62 8.06 -4.39
C THR A 91 3.59 8.30 -3.28
N TRP A 92 3.08 7.25 -2.64
CA TRP A 92 2.23 7.37 -1.45
C TRP A 92 2.98 8.03 -0.28
N TYR A 93 4.16 7.50 0.09
CA TYR A 93 4.93 8.05 1.20
C TYR A 93 5.39 9.49 0.92
N ASP A 94 5.82 9.78 -0.31
CA ASP A 94 6.20 11.12 -0.74
C ASP A 94 5.00 12.08 -0.71
N SER A 95 3.86 11.67 -1.24
CA SER A 95 2.62 12.45 -1.22
C SER A 95 2.19 12.77 0.22
N VAL A 96 2.12 11.74 1.11
CA VAL A 96 1.77 11.95 2.53
C VAL A 96 2.70 12.96 3.19
N SER A 97 4.00 12.91 2.91
CA SER A 97 4.98 13.85 3.47
C SER A 97 4.79 15.29 2.98
N ARG A 98 4.22 15.49 1.78
CA ARG A 98 4.05 16.81 1.15
C ARG A 98 2.69 17.44 1.42
N ILE A 99 1.61 16.65 1.30
CA ILE A 99 0.23 17.16 1.38
C ILE A 99 -0.52 16.70 2.64
N GLY A 100 0.12 15.87 3.47
CA GLY A 100 -0.45 15.32 4.70
C GLY A 100 -1.31 14.07 4.45
N ALA A 101 -1.44 13.24 5.50
CA ALA A 101 -2.14 11.97 5.45
C ALA A 101 -3.62 12.11 5.07
N SER A 102 -4.30 13.12 5.61
CA SER A 102 -5.74 13.33 5.38
C SER A 102 -6.04 13.67 3.92
N LYS A 103 -5.28 14.58 3.32
CA LYS A 103 -5.48 15.00 1.93
C LYS A 103 -5.13 13.87 0.97
N GLU A 104 -4.03 13.18 1.21
CA GLU A 104 -3.61 12.04 0.39
C GLU A 104 -4.68 10.95 0.34
N VAL A 105 -5.19 10.50 1.50
CA VAL A 105 -6.21 9.45 1.58
C VAL A 105 -7.51 9.86 0.89
N LEU A 106 -7.89 11.12 0.96
CA LEU A 106 -9.09 11.64 0.28
C LEU A 106 -8.92 11.66 -1.25
N LEU A 107 -7.70 11.90 -1.75
CA LEU A 107 -7.41 11.90 -3.19
C LEU A 107 -7.17 10.50 -3.74
N ALA A 108 -6.25 9.75 -3.13
CA ALA A 108 -5.82 8.46 -3.66
C ALA A 108 -6.81 7.33 -3.38
N GLY A 109 -7.42 7.28 -2.19
CA GLY A 109 -8.27 6.15 -1.78
C GLY A 109 -9.47 5.89 -2.70
N PRO A 110 -10.35 6.87 -2.97
CA PRO A 110 -11.47 6.68 -3.88
C PRO A 110 -11.01 6.38 -5.32
N LEU A 111 -9.93 7.05 -5.78
CA LEU A 111 -9.37 6.84 -7.10
C LEU A 111 -8.82 5.42 -7.28
N GLU A 112 -8.10 4.90 -6.28
CA GLU A 112 -7.59 3.53 -6.27
C GLU A 112 -8.72 2.51 -6.45
N VAL A 113 -9.81 2.64 -5.69
CA VAL A 113 -10.97 1.74 -5.79
C VAL A 113 -11.56 1.76 -7.20
N VAL A 114 -11.76 2.94 -7.78
CA VAL A 114 -12.27 3.10 -9.14
C VAL A 114 -11.33 2.44 -10.15
N LEU A 115 -10.03 2.69 -10.04
CA LEU A 115 -9.02 2.12 -10.93
C LEU A 115 -8.95 0.60 -10.82
N ILE A 116 -9.00 0.02 -9.60
CA ILE A 116 -9.03 -1.44 -9.43
C ILE A 116 -10.21 -2.05 -10.17
N VAL A 117 -11.41 -1.48 -10.01
CA VAL A 117 -12.62 -2.00 -10.68
C VAL A 117 -12.53 -1.86 -12.19
N LEU A 118 -12.06 -0.73 -12.71
CA LEU A 118 -11.88 -0.52 -14.14
C LEU A 118 -10.84 -1.47 -14.75
N LEU A 119 -9.69 -1.62 -14.07
CA LEU A 119 -8.63 -2.52 -14.54
C LEU A 119 -9.06 -3.99 -14.45
N ALA A 120 -9.80 -4.40 -13.41
CA ALA A 120 -10.35 -5.74 -13.30
C ALA A 120 -11.31 -6.03 -14.47
N ARG A 121 -12.21 -5.10 -14.80
CA ARG A 121 -13.09 -5.24 -15.96
C ARG A 121 -12.34 -5.32 -17.29
N MET A 122 -11.33 -4.49 -17.50
CA MET A 122 -10.56 -4.42 -18.75
C MET A 122 -9.65 -5.64 -18.94
N PHE A 123 -8.92 -6.03 -17.91
CA PHE A 123 -7.86 -7.06 -18.02
C PHE A 123 -8.28 -8.44 -17.56
N LEU A 124 -9.17 -8.55 -16.56
CA LEU A 124 -9.68 -9.83 -16.07
C LEU A 124 -11.02 -10.19 -16.74
N LYS A 125 -11.64 -9.26 -17.50
CA LYS A 125 -12.95 -9.40 -18.16
C LYS A 125 -14.06 -9.77 -17.15
N GLU A 126 -13.92 -9.32 -15.91
CA GLU A 126 -14.93 -9.54 -14.87
C GLU A 126 -16.19 -8.74 -15.17
N ARG A 127 -17.36 -9.34 -14.88
CA ARG A 127 -18.63 -8.63 -14.97
C ARG A 127 -18.84 -7.87 -13.67
N LEU A 128 -19.09 -6.58 -13.80
CA LEU A 128 -19.41 -5.74 -12.64
C LEU A 128 -20.84 -6.05 -12.19
N ASP A 129 -21.00 -6.35 -10.92
CA ASP A 129 -22.29 -6.45 -10.26
C ASP A 129 -22.85 -5.05 -9.94
N THR A 130 -24.16 -4.93 -9.79
CA THR A 130 -24.86 -3.67 -9.49
C THR A 130 -24.32 -3.01 -8.21
N ILE A 131 -23.97 -3.81 -7.20
CA ILE A 131 -23.39 -3.34 -5.94
C ILE A 131 -22.00 -2.70 -6.18
N GLN A 132 -21.17 -3.32 -7.03
CA GLN A 132 -19.86 -2.80 -7.38
C GLN A 132 -19.97 -1.47 -8.16
N ILE A 133 -20.93 -1.37 -9.09
CA ILE A 133 -21.21 -0.13 -9.83
C ILE A 133 -21.66 0.98 -8.86
N ALA A 134 -22.56 0.67 -7.94
CA ALA A 134 -22.99 1.63 -6.92
C ALA A 134 -21.81 2.09 -6.04
N GLY A 135 -20.92 1.16 -5.61
CA GLY A 135 -19.70 1.48 -4.87
C GLY A 135 -18.76 2.42 -5.63
N VAL A 136 -18.57 2.19 -6.94
CA VAL A 136 -17.75 3.06 -7.80
C VAL A 136 -18.39 4.45 -7.91
N ILE A 137 -19.70 4.57 -8.08
CA ILE A 137 -20.39 5.86 -8.14
C ILE A 137 -20.21 6.62 -6.82
N ILE A 138 -20.38 5.95 -5.67
CA ILE A 138 -20.16 6.56 -4.35
C ILE A 138 -18.71 7.03 -4.19
N ALA A 139 -17.72 6.21 -4.60
CA ALA A 139 -16.31 6.55 -4.53
C ALA A 139 -15.98 7.78 -5.40
N ILE A 140 -16.47 7.82 -6.64
CA ILE A 140 -16.30 8.96 -7.55
C ILE A 140 -16.95 10.23 -6.96
N THR A 141 -18.16 10.10 -6.42
CA THR A 141 -18.86 11.24 -5.79
C THR A 141 -18.08 11.77 -4.60
N GLY A 142 -17.59 10.87 -3.72
CA GLY A 142 -16.77 11.23 -2.57
C GLY A 142 -15.46 11.92 -2.98
N PHE A 143 -14.80 11.42 -4.03
CA PHE A 143 -13.61 12.06 -4.60
C PHE A 143 -13.89 13.49 -5.08
N PHE A 144 -14.96 13.69 -5.86
CA PHE A 144 -15.32 15.04 -6.32
C PHE A 144 -15.68 15.98 -5.17
N ILE A 145 -16.40 15.52 -4.16
CA ILE A 145 -16.71 16.33 -2.97
C ILE A 145 -15.41 16.72 -2.26
N ALA A 146 -14.46 15.80 -2.09
CA ALA A 146 -13.18 16.07 -1.45
C ALA A 146 -12.37 17.12 -2.22
N VAL A 147 -12.25 16.96 -3.55
CA VAL A 147 -11.55 17.91 -4.43
C VAL A 147 -12.22 19.30 -4.39
N LEU A 148 -13.55 19.37 -4.50
CA LEU A 148 -14.27 20.64 -4.49
C LEU A 148 -14.20 21.34 -3.13
N SER A 149 -14.19 20.59 -2.02
CA SER A 149 -14.01 21.14 -0.68
C SER A 149 -12.61 21.74 -0.49
N ASP A 150 -11.60 21.11 -1.07
CA ASP A 150 -10.22 21.60 -1.04
C ASP A 150 -10.08 22.88 -1.87
N VAL A 151 -10.66 22.94 -3.07
CA VAL A 151 -10.69 24.14 -3.92
C VAL A 151 -11.34 25.32 -3.19
N ASN A 152 -12.48 25.11 -2.51
CA ASN A 152 -13.14 26.17 -1.73
C ASN A 152 -12.31 26.64 -0.52
N SER A 153 -11.48 25.77 0.04
CA SER A 153 -10.52 26.12 1.10
C SER A 153 -9.34 26.90 0.55
N ILE A 154 -8.87 26.54 -0.64
CA ILE A 154 -7.80 27.23 -1.38
C ILE A 154 -8.26 28.63 -1.82
N GLU A 155 -9.50 28.83 -2.27
CA GLU A 155 -10.00 30.16 -2.63
C GLU A 155 -9.96 31.16 -1.46
N ARG A 156 -10.09 30.69 -0.22
CA ARG A 156 -9.91 31.51 0.99
C ARG A 156 -8.43 31.82 1.27
N VAL A 157 -7.50 30.94 0.92
CA VAL A 157 -6.06 31.06 1.16
C VAL A 157 -5.37 31.78 -0.01
N VAL A 158 -5.79 31.53 -1.25
CA VAL A 158 -5.21 32.10 -2.50
C VAL A 158 -5.42 33.62 -2.61
N LYS A 159 -6.32 34.21 -1.85
CA LYS A 159 -6.32 35.68 -1.70
C LYS A 159 -5.03 36.20 -1.06
N THR A 160 -4.16 35.33 -0.55
CA THR A 160 -2.93 35.70 0.17
C THR A 160 -1.66 34.99 -0.32
N SER A 161 -1.72 33.96 -1.17
CA SER A 161 -0.53 33.24 -1.63
C SER A 161 -0.65 32.79 -3.10
N SER A 162 0.45 32.89 -3.84
CA SER A 162 0.59 32.50 -5.26
C SER A 162 0.89 31.00 -5.44
N GLU A 163 0.39 30.12 -4.58
CA GLU A 163 0.66 28.69 -4.70
C GLU A 163 -0.23 28.03 -5.76
N PRO A 164 0.31 27.05 -6.51
CA PRO A 164 -0.45 26.35 -7.55
C PRO A 164 -1.59 25.52 -6.94
N ILE A 165 -2.75 25.51 -7.61
CA ILE A 165 -3.97 24.78 -7.20
C ILE A 165 -3.70 23.26 -7.09
N ILE A 166 -2.81 22.73 -7.95
CA ILE A 166 -2.36 21.32 -7.92
C ILE A 166 -0.89 21.32 -7.56
N THR A 167 -0.57 20.68 -6.46
CA THR A 167 0.81 20.51 -5.99
C THR A 167 1.43 19.24 -6.54
N PHE A 168 2.75 19.12 -6.46
CA PHE A 168 3.46 17.90 -6.85
C PHE A 168 2.99 16.70 -6.02
N GLY A 169 2.70 16.90 -4.72
CA GLY A 169 2.15 15.85 -3.85
C GLY A 169 0.77 15.34 -4.29
N ASP A 170 -0.08 16.18 -4.90
CA ASP A 170 -1.36 15.74 -5.46
C ASP A 170 -1.17 14.81 -6.66
N ILE A 171 -0.17 15.09 -7.50
CA ILE A 171 0.20 14.23 -8.63
C ILE A 171 0.74 12.90 -8.11
N GLU A 172 1.58 12.92 -7.08
CA GLU A 172 2.11 11.71 -6.44
C GLU A 172 0.98 10.85 -5.86
N ALA A 173 -0.05 11.46 -5.24
CA ALA A 173 -1.24 10.74 -4.76
C ALA A 173 -1.98 10.01 -5.90
N ILE A 174 -2.15 10.67 -7.04
CA ILE A 174 -2.78 10.05 -8.23
C ILE A 174 -1.92 8.90 -8.75
N VAL A 175 -0.60 9.09 -8.84
CA VAL A 175 0.33 8.04 -9.29
C VAL A 175 0.34 6.87 -8.32
N SER A 176 0.22 7.12 -7.01
CA SER A 176 0.14 6.07 -5.99
C SER A 176 -1.09 5.18 -6.21
N ALA A 177 -2.26 5.78 -6.44
CA ALA A 177 -3.50 5.06 -6.73
C ALA A 177 -3.37 4.15 -7.96
N PHE A 178 -2.74 4.62 -9.04
CA PHE A 178 -2.44 3.80 -10.21
C PHE A 178 -1.47 2.66 -9.89
N GLY A 179 -0.41 2.93 -9.14
CA GLY A 179 0.57 1.93 -8.73
C GLY A 179 -0.06 0.81 -7.92
N PHE A 180 -0.88 1.15 -6.92
CA PHE A 180 -1.60 0.17 -6.12
C PHE A 180 -2.62 -0.62 -6.94
N ALA A 181 -3.42 0.04 -7.77
CA ALA A 181 -4.42 -0.62 -8.62
C ALA A 181 -3.77 -1.64 -9.57
N LEU A 182 -2.66 -1.28 -10.23
CA LEU A 182 -1.90 -2.21 -11.06
C LEU A 182 -1.28 -3.34 -10.23
N GLY A 183 -0.73 -3.03 -9.05
CA GLY A 183 -0.21 -4.02 -8.13
C GLY A 183 -1.26 -5.06 -7.77
N VAL A 184 -2.44 -4.64 -7.35
CA VAL A 184 -3.58 -5.52 -7.02
C VAL A 184 -3.98 -6.38 -8.21
N LEU A 185 -4.02 -5.83 -9.43
CA LEU A 185 -4.33 -6.59 -10.65
C LEU A 185 -3.38 -7.78 -10.87
N PHE A 186 -2.06 -7.53 -10.74
CA PHE A 186 -1.07 -8.59 -10.89
C PHE A 186 -1.07 -9.58 -9.72
N LEU A 187 -1.28 -9.09 -8.50
CA LEU A 187 -1.40 -9.93 -7.30
C LEU A 187 -2.59 -10.89 -7.39
N THR A 188 -3.74 -10.44 -7.89
CA THR A 188 -4.94 -11.26 -8.06
C THR A 188 -4.65 -12.48 -8.95
N LYS A 189 -3.88 -12.31 -10.03
CA LYS A 189 -3.45 -13.41 -10.90
C LYS A 189 -2.54 -14.42 -10.18
N LEU A 190 -1.74 -13.96 -9.23
CA LEU A 190 -0.83 -14.82 -8.47
C LEU A 190 -1.55 -15.55 -7.34
N VAL A 191 -2.43 -14.86 -6.61
CA VAL A 191 -3.19 -15.42 -5.48
C VAL A 191 -4.15 -16.53 -5.93
N SER A 192 -4.59 -16.53 -7.19
CA SER A 192 -5.39 -17.64 -7.73
C SER A 192 -4.67 -19.00 -7.72
N LYS A 193 -3.33 -19.02 -7.74
CA LYS A 193 -2.48 -20.21 -7.85
C LYS A 193 -1.62 -20.47 -6.61
N HIS A 194 -1.36 -19.45 -5.80
CA HIS A 194 -0.46 -19.49 -4.66
C HIS A 194 -1.15 -18.99 -3.37
N SER A 195 -0.50 -19.21 -2.23
CA SER A 195 -0.98 -18.65 -0.96
C SER A 195 -0.95 -17.11 -0.99
N SER A 196 -2.06 -16.47 -0.58
CA SER A 196 -2.15 -15.00 -0.52
C SER A 196 -1.06 -14.38 0.36
N ILE A 197 -0.72 -15.03 1.48
CA ILE A 197 0.34 -14.57 2.39
C ILE A 197 1.73 -14.66 1.72
N GLU A 198 1.98 -15.73 0.96
CA GLU A 198 3.25 -15.90 0.25
C GLU A 198 3.43 -14.87 -0.86
N VAL A 199 2.37 -14.66 -1.64
CA VAL A 199 2.37 -13.68 -2.72
C VAL A 199 2.54 -12.27 -2.16
N ALA A 200 1.80 -11.92 -1.11
CA ALA A 200 1.91 -10.61 -0.47
C ALA A 200 3.31 -10.40 0.13
N GLY A 201 3.83 -11.38 0.89
CA GLY A 201 5.16 -11.28 1.48
C GLY A 201 6.27 -11.16 0.43
N ALA A 202 6.23 -11.97 -0.62
CA ALA A 202 7.21 -11.92 -1.70
C ALA A 202 7.15 -10.61 -2.49
N SER A 203 5.94 -10.11 -2.79
CA SER A 203 5.77 -8.85 -3.53
C SER A 203 6.21 -7.63 -2.71
N LEU A 204 5.88 -7.58 -1.41
CA LEU A 204 6.35 -6.52 -0.52
C LEU A 204 7.87 -6.54 -0.36
N LEU A 205 8.45 -7.72 -0.11
CA LEU A 205 9.90 -7.86 0.04
C LEU A 205 10.62 -7.37 -1.23
N LEU A 206 10.19 -7.83 -2.40
CA LEU A 206 10.80 -7.43 -3.67
C LEU A 206 10.56 -5.93 -3.95
N SER A 207 9.36 -5.41 -3.67
CA SER A 207 9.05 -3.99 -3.77
C SER A 207 9.98 -3.14 -2.90
N GLY A 208 10.16 -3.53 -1.63
CA GLY A 208 11.05 -2.85 -0.70
C GLY A 208 12.52 -2.89 -1.15
N ILE A 209 13.00 -4.03 -1.68
CA ILE A 209 14.36 -4.14 -2.25
C ILE A 209 14.52 -3.22 -3.47
N LEU A 210 13.55 -3.20 -4.38
CA LEU A 210 13.60 -2.31 -5.56
C LEU A 210 13.69 -0.83 -5.15
N ARG A 211 13.00 -0.45 -4.08
CA ARG A 211 13.08 0.91 -3.50
C ARG A 211 14.42 1.16 -2.83
N GLY A 212 14.96 0.18 -2.11
CA GLY A 212 16.31 0.27 -1.57
C GLY A 212 17.37 0.48 -2.66
N VAL A 213 17.21 -0.19 -3.80
CA VAL A 213 18.08 0.03 -4.97
C VAL A 213 17.88 1.46 -5.51
N PHE A 214 16.64 1.95 -5.62
CA PHE A 214 16.38 3.32 -6.06
C PHE A 214 17.00 4.35 -5.11
N LEU A 215 16.94 4.11 -3.79
CA LEU A 215 17.57 4.97 -2.78
C LEU A 215 19.08 5.13 -3.00
N LEU A 216 19.78 4.10 -3.49
CA LEU A 216 21.22 4.18 -3.78
C LEU A 216 21.55 5.16 -4.91
N PHE A 217 20.57 5.45 -5.78
CA PHE A 217 20.71 6.46 -6.84
C PHE A 217 20.23 7.86 -6.41
N SER A 218 19.53 7.97 -5.27
CA SER A 218 19.00 9.22 -4.73
C SER A 218 19.92 9.77 -3.64
N PHE A 219 21.07 10.32 -4.05
CA PHE A 219 22.10 10.85 -3.13
C PHE A 219 21.58 11.86 -2.12
N GLN A 220 20.57 12.67 -2.49
CA GLN A 220 19.97 13.67 -1.60
C GLN A 220 19.25 13.00 -0.40
N ASP A 221 18.52 11.92 -0.62
CA ASP A 221 17.80 11.20 0.43
C ASP A 221 18.75 10.51 1.42
N LEU A 222 19.89 10.01 0.91
CA LEU A 222 20.95 9.46 1.75
C LEU A 222 21.63 10.55 2.60
N ALA A 223 21.82 11.75 2.06
CA ALA A 223 22.41 12.88 2.77
C ALA A 223 21.52 13.36 3.93
N ILE A 224 20.20 13.37 3.75
CA ILE A 224 19.25 13.73 4.82
C ILE A 224 19.31 12.69 5.96
N SER A 225 19.37 11.41 5.62
CA SER A 225 19.48 10.34 6.63
C SER A 225 20.82 10.34 7.39
N SER A 226 21.89 10.86 6.78
CA SER A 226 23.20 10.98 7.43
C SER A 226 23.30 12.10 8.47
N GLN A 227 22.30 13.00 8.53
CA GLN A 227 22.25 14.07 9.54
C GLN A 227 21.79 13.58 10.91
N LEU A 228 21.37 12.31 11.05
CA LEU A 228 21.06 11.72 12.34
C LEU A 228 22.34 11.65 13.18
N SER A 229 22.32 12.32 14.34
CA SER A 229 23.45 12.24 15.27
C SER A 229 23.62 10.77 15.74
N PRO A 230 24.85 10.32 16.02
CA PRO A 230 25.10 8.98 16.54
C PRO A 230 24.27 8.62 17.79
N ALA A 231 23.92 9.64 18.59
CA ALA A 231 23.08 9.47 19.78
C ALA A 231 21.59 9.18 19.43
N GLN A 232 21.12 9.64 18.27
CA GLN A 232 19.74 9.42 17.81
C GLN A 232 19.56 8.12 17.01
N ALA A 233 20.63 7.61 16.41
CA ALA A 233 20.59 6.43 15.56
C ALA A 233 19.92 5.20 16.22
N PRO A 234 20.20 4.79 17.48
CA PRO A 234 19.55 3.64 18.08
C PRO A 234 18.03 3.83 18.25
N ARG A 235 17.59 5.05 18.63
CA ARG A 235 16.17 5.38 18.78
C ARG A 235 15.45 5.32 17.44
N THR A 236 16.06 5.87 16.39
CA THR A 236 15.50 5.85 15.03
C THR A 236 15.37 4.43 14.49
N ILE A 237 16.36 3.57 14.71
CA ILE A 237 16.30 2.16 14.31
C ILE A 237 15.13 1.44 15.00
N ILE A 238 14.94 1.66 16.30
CA ILE A 238 13.83 1.06 17.05
C ILE A 238 12.49 1.55 16.48
N ILE A 239 12.35 2.84 16.19
CA ILE A 239 11.14 3.41 15.60
C ILE A 239 10.87 2.79 14.21
N LEU A 240 11.88 2.64 13.37
CA LEU A 240 11.75 2.02 12.05
C LEU A 240 11.33 0.55 12.13
N ILE A 241 11.88 -0.20 13.08
CA ILE A 241 11.49 -1.61 13.32
C ILE A 241 10.04 -1.67 13.79
N LEU A 242 9.63 -0.85 14.74
CA LEU A 242 8.25 -0.81 15.25
C LEU A 242 7.29 -0.36 14.15
N PHE A 243 7.65 0.65 13.37
CA PHE A 243 6.85 1.12 12.25
C PHE A 243 6.65 0.05 11.19
N SER A 244 7.65 -0.80 10.93
CA SER A 244 7.55 -1.90 9.95
C SER A 244 6.53 -2.99 10.32
N LEU A 245 6.05 -3.00 11.57
CA LEU A 245 4.94 -3.86 11.98
C LEU A 245 3.61 -3.44 11.35
N LEU A 246 3.43 -2.15 10.99
CA LEU A 246 2.20 -1.67 10.35
C LEU A 246 1.99 -2.29 8.96
N PRO A 247 2.93 -2.17 7.99
CA PRO A 247 2.77 -2.84 6.70
C PRO A 247 2.71 -4.37 6.81
N PHE A 248 3.41 -4.96 7.81
CA PHE A 248 3.31 -6.41 8.08
C PHE A 248 1.88 -6.81 8.49
N VAL A 249 1.31 -6.17 9.52
CA VAL A 249 -0.03 -6.51 10.03
C VAL A 249 -1.10 -6.13 9.01
N GLY A 250 -0.92 -5.02 8.29
CA GLY A 250 -1.78 -4.61 7.18
C GLY A 250 -1.85 -5.69 6.09
N ALA A 251 -0.71 -6.10 5.57
CA ALA A 251 -0.62 -7.12 4.52
C ALA A 251 -1.12 -8.51 5.00
N LEU A 252 -0.87 -8.86 6.25
CA LEU A 252 -1.39 -10.08 6.85
C LEU A 252 -2.93 -10.05 6.90
N SER A 253 -3.51 -8.96 7.40
CA SER A 253 -4.96 -8.76 7.49
C SER A 253 -5.61 -8.79 6.11
N TYR A 254 -5.04 -8.09 5.14
CA TYR A 254 -5.50 -8.10 3.74
C TYR A 254 -5.46 -9.50 3.14
N SER A 255 -4.35 -10.23 3.30
CA SER A 255 -4.17 -11.59 2.79
C SER A 255 -5.17 -12.58 3.40
N VAL A 256 -5.43 -12.47 4.71
CA VAL A 256 -6.45 -13.28 5.40
C VAL A 256 -7.84 -12.93 4.89
N GLY A 257 -8.15 -11.65 4.68
CA GLY A 257 -9.40 -11.19 4.10
C GLY A 257 -9.65 -11.77 2.71
N LEU A 258 -8.68 -11.62 1.81
CA LEU A 258 -8.75 -12.18 0.45
C LEU A 258 -8.96 -13.69 0.44
N SER A 259 -8.25 -14.43 1.30
CA SER A 259 -8.36 -15.89 1.37
C SER A 259 -9.74 -16.36 1.85
N ARG A 260 -10.42 -15.57 2.69
CA ARG A 260 -11.78 -15.86 3.17
C ARG A 260 -12.84 -15.56 2.12
N ILE A 261 -12.75 -14.40 1.47
CA ILE A 261 -13.68 -13.99 0.41
C ILE A 261 -13.57 -14.94 -0.78
N GLY A 262 -12.36 -15.29 -1.22
CA GLY A 262 -12.13 -16.20 -2.34
C GLY A 262 -12.59 -17.64 -2.10
N ARG A 263 -12.73 -18.11 -0.84
CA ARG A 263 -13.37 -19.38 -0.51
C ARG A 263 -14.88 -19.33 -0.65
N LEU A 264 -15.48 -18.21 -0.24
CA LEU A 264 -16.93 -18.02 -0.32
C LEU A 264 -17.46 -17.97 -1.76
N LEU A 265 -16.70 -17.32 -2.65
CA LEU A 265 -17.06 -17.24 -4.07
C LEU A 265 -16.93 -18.58 -4.80
N ARG A 266 -16.19 -19.56 -4.24
CA ARG A 266 -16.09 -20.93 -4.80
C ARG A 266 -17.16 -21.89 -4.28
N GLU A 267 -17.84 -21.54 -3.19
CA GLU A 267 -18.90 -22.32 -2.56
C GLU A 267 -20.32 -21.91 -3.07
N GLN A 268 -20.40 -20.84 -3.86
CA GLN A 268 -21.61 -20.41 -4.59
C GLN A 268 -21.58 -20.91 -6.04
#